data_2ea6a7db3a211a574fcdd2064fadefd6
#
_entry.id   2ea6a7db3a211a574fcdd2064fadefd6
#
_cell.length_a   1.000
_cell.length_b   1.000
_cell.length_c   1.000
_cell.angle_alpha   90.00
_cell.angle_beta   90.00
_cell.angle_gamma   90.00
#
_symmetry.space_group_name_H-M   'P 1'
#
loop_
_entity.id
_entity.type
_entity.pdbx_description
1 polymer ?
#
loop_
_entity_poly.entity_id
_entity_poly.type
_entity_poly.pdbx_seq_one_letter_code
_entity_poly.pdbx_strand_id
1 'polypeptide(L)'
;MRNELPLFLDRHYTKGVSEQDIVEAHELDLKLQDKHDANFLTYWYDEGRQTTFCLVSAPNAETITTIHSESHGQIPNEVMEVDQTEVLSFMGRIADIPSKDTARIAPVDRAMKTIMFTDLVGYTSMMSRLGDDRAFKLLREHNTVVRDALTRFGGREVKHTGDGVMASFDVADQAVKAAIQIRSGIPAIAVDETDERLSIRIGLTSGEPLEEHGDLFGSVVNLASRLCDLAESGEILVSEDCQNELQDKSLQLESIGSVTI
;
A
#
# COMPACT_ATOMS: atom_id res chain seq x y z
N MET A 1 27.33 -7.18 -2.21
CA MET A 1 26.24 -6.19 -2.10
C MET A 1 26.07 -5.63 -3.50
N ARG A 2 24.94 -5.88 -4.18
CA ARG A 2 24.60 -5.13 -5.41
C ARG A 2 24.34 -3.71 -4.92
N ASN A 3 25.06 -2.71 -5.43
CA ASN A 3 24.68 -1.31 -5.24
C ASN A 3 23.25 -1.18 -5.79
N GLU A 4 22.30 -0.84 -4.95
CA GLU A 4 20.98 -0.46 -5.42
C GLU A 4 21.18 0.80 -6.27
N LEU A 5 20.66 0.78 -7.50
CA LEU A 5 20.73 1.92 -8.40
C LEU A 5 19.84 3.05 -7.84
N PRO A 6 20.22 4.32 -8.07
CA PRO A 6 19.35 5.45 -7.72
C PRO A 6 17.96 5.34 -8.34
N LEU A 7 16.97 5.90 -7.66
CA LEU A 7 15.59 5.93 -8.09
C LEU A 7 15.26 7.32 -8.63
N PHE A 8 14.61 7.36 -9.79
CA PHE A 8 14.22 8.60 -10.44
C PHE A 8 12.73 8.59 -10.74
N LEU A 9 12.12 9.76 -10.61
CA LEU A 9 10.79 10.07 -11.11
C LEU A 9 10.95 10.99 -12.31
N ASP A 10 10.51 10.56 -13.48
CA ASP A 10 10.44 11.42 -14.65
C ASP A 10 9.01 11.93 -14.87
N ARG A 11 8.89 13.03 -15.59
CA ARG A 11 7.61 13.67 -15.90
C ARG A 11 7.52 14.03 -17.37
N HIS A 12 6.39 13.66 -17.97
CA HIS A 12 6.04 14.02 -19.34
C HIS A 12 4.76 14.83 -19.40
N TYR A 13 4.73 15.87 -20.26
CA TYR A 13 3.49 16.49 -20.66
C TYR A 13 2.97 15.79 -21.91
N THR A 14 1.86 15.06 -21.77
CA THR A 14 1.33 14.11 -22.76
C THR A 14 0.07 14.64 -23.43
N LYS A 15 0.10 15.90 -23.89
CA LYS A 15 -1.06 16.55 -24.51
C LYS A 15 -1.58 15.80 -25.73
N GLY A 16 -2.83 15.35 -25.66
CA GLY A 16 -3.49 14.64 -26.77
C GLY A 16 -3.09 13.17 -26.91
N VAL A 17 -2.37 12.62 -25.92
CA VAL A 17 -1.99 11.21 -25.82
C VAL A 17 -3.07 10.47 -25.05
N SER A 18 -3.50 9.31 -25.52
CA SER A 18 -4.46 8.47 -24.81
C SER A 18 -3.78 7.59 -23.76
N GLU A 19 -4.56 7.04 -22.82
CA GLU A 19 -4.06 6.06 -21.85
C GLU A 19 -3.41 4.86 -22.57
N GLN A 20 -3.99 4.40 -23.68
CA GLN A 20 -3.47 3.28 -24.45
C GLN A 20 -2.08 3.59 -25.04
N ASP A 21 -1.86 4.81 -25.54
CA ASP A 21 -0.56 5.24 -26.06
C ASP A 21 0.52 5.26 -24.96
N ILE A 22 0.13 5.59 -23.71
CA ILE A 22 1.03 5.56 -22.55
C ILE A 22 1.42 4.12 -22.18
N VAL A 23 0.45 3.20 -22.16
CA VAL A 23 0.71 1.76 -21.95
C VAL A 23 1.70 1.24 -22.98
N GLU A 24 1.47 1.53 -24.28
CA GLU A 24 2.35 1.09 -25.36
C GLU A 24 3.76 1.69 -25.26
N ALA A 25 3.88 2.96 -24.89
CA ALA A 25 5.17 3.62 -24.64
C ALA A 25 5.93 2.93 -23.52
N HIS A 26 5.28 2.70 -22.37
CA HIS A 26 5.89 2.01 -21.23
C HIS A 26 6.34 0.58 -21.60
N GLU A 27 5.56 -0.17 -22.38
CA GLU A 27 5.97 -1.49 -22.87
C GLU A 27 7.21 -1.45 -23.77
N LEU A 28 7.42 -0.36 -24.51
CA LEU A 28 8.62 -0.17 -25.32
C LEU A 28 9.85 0.11 -24.43
N ASP A 29 9.70 0.89 -23.38
CA ASP A 29 10.75 1.15 -22.39
C ASP A 29 11.18 -0.13 -21.68
N LEU A 30 10.24 -0.97 -21.26
CA LEU A 30 10.51 -2.27 -20.65
C LEU A 30 11.35 -3.20 -21.56
N LYS A 31 11.23 -3.09 -22.89
CA LYS A 31 12.02 -3.89 -23.81
C LYS A 31 13.47 -3.44 -23.93
N LEU A 32 13.75 -2.18 -23.62
CA LEU A 32 15.09 -1.60 -23.73
C LEU A 32 15.84 -1.46 -22.42
N GLN A 33 15.14 -1.54 -21.28
CA GLN A 33 15.69 -1.29 -19.95
C GLN A 33 16.94 -2.12 -19.64
N ASP A 34 16.96 -3.41 -19.99
CA ASP A 34 18.10 -4.31 -19.70
C ASP A 34 19.36 -3.91 -20.46
N LYS A 35 19.22 -3.29 -21.66
CA LYS A 35 20.35 -2.82 -22.47
C LYS A 35 21.12 -1.68 -21.79
N HIS A 36 20.45 -0.94 -20.93
CA HIS A 36 20.93 0.27 -20.29
C HIS A 36 21.12 0.16 -18.78
N ASP A 37 21.07 -1.07 -18.22
CA ASP A 37 21.13 -1.32 -16.77
C ASP A 37 20.08 -0.51 -15.99
N ALA A 38 18.87 -0.32 -16.56
CA ALA A 38 17.76 0.37 -15.92
C ALA A 38 16.61 -0.59 -15.63
N ASN A 39 15.68 -0.16 -14.77
CA ASN A 39 14.48 -0.90 -14.46
C ASN A 39 13.30 0.07 -14.31
N PHE A 40 12.36 0.05 -15.26
CA PHE A 40 11.12 0.80 -15.21
C PHE A 40 10.16 0.08 -14.27
N LEU A 41 9.83 0.71 -13.16
CA LEU A 41 9.09 0.09 -12.04
C LEU A 41 7.58 0.27 -12.20
N THR A 42 7.13 1.46 -12.59
CA THR A 42 5.71 1.79 -12.77
C THR A 42 5.54 3.18 -13.40
N TYR A 43 4.32 3.50 -13.81
CA TYR A 43 3.95 4.83 -14.26
C TYR A 43 2.60 5.26 -13.68
N TRP A 44 2.32 6.57 -13.73
CA TRP A 44 1.02 7.18 -13.38
C TRP A 44 0.62 8.14 -14.51
N TYR A 45 -0.63 8.08 -14.92
CA TYR A 45 -1.19 8.95 -15.93
C TYR A 45 -2.33 9.78 -15.34
N ASP A 46 -2.20 11.10 -15.39
CA ASP A 46 -3.26 12.06 -15.04
C ASP A 46 -3.86 12.60 -16.34
N GLU A 47 -4.95 12.01 -16.78
CA GLU A 47 -5.66 12.42 -18.01
C GLU A 47 -6.16 13.87 -17.92
N GLY A 48 -6.63 14.30 -16.75
CA GLY A 48 -7.15 15.67 -16.52
C GLY A 48 -6.07 16.75 -16.70
N ARG A 49 -4.83 16.46 -16.30
CA ARG A 49 -3.66 17.34 -16.46
C ARG A 49 -2.80 16.99 -17.64
N GLN A 50 -3.11 15.89 -18.32
CA GLN A 50 -2.33 15.36 -19.44
C GLN A 50 -0.84 15.23 -19.10
N THR A 51 -0.57 14.58 -18.00
CA THR A 51 0.78 14.42 -17.44
C THR A 51 1.01 12.95 -17.08
N THR A 52 2.16 12.41 -17.48
CA THR A 52 2.61 11.08 -17.08
C THR A 52 3.83 11.20 -16.21
N PHE A 53 3.92 10.35 -15.19
CA PHE A 53 5.11 10.15 -14.38
C PHE A 53 5.56 8.70 -14.51
N CYS A 54 6.86 8.47 -14.71
CA CYS A 54 7.43 7.13 -14.67
C CYS A 54 8.43 7.04 -13.51
N LEU A 55 8.41 5.92 -12.80
CA LEU A 55 9.37 5.61 -11.76
C LEU A 55 10.39 4.62 -12.29
N VAL A 56 11.65 5.00 -12.26
CA VAL A 56 12.73 4.25 -12.90
C VAL A 56 13.92 4.14 -11.96
N SER A 57 14.46 2.93 -11.80
CA SER A 57 15.78 2.73 -11.21
C SER A 57 16.82 2.69 -12.32
N ALA A 58 17.80 3.58 -12.30
CA ALA A 58 18.79 3.73 -13.37
C ALA A 58 20.14 4.25 -12.82
N PRO A 59 21.25 4.08 -13.56
CA PRO A 59 22.57 4.61 -13.15
C PRO A 59 22.57 6.14 -13.00
N ASN A 60 21.82 6.86 -13.84
CA ASN A 60 21.69 8.32 -13.83
C ASN A 60 20.50 8.78 -14.67
N ALA A 61 20.13 10.05 -14.59
CA ALA A 61 19.01 10.66 -15.32
C ALA A 61 19.20 10.64 -16.86
N GLU A 62 20.42 10.70 -17.36
CA GLU A 62 20.71 10.69 -18.79
C GLU A 62 20.39 9.34 -19.42
N THR A 63 20.59 8.24 -18.68
CA THR A 63 20.18 6.90 -19.09
C THR A 63 18.67 6.83 -19.38
N ILE A 64 17.83 7.41 -18.55
CA ILE A 64 16.38 7.44 -18.70
C ILE A 64 16.00 8.19 -19.97
N THR A 65 16.57 9.39 -20.16
CA THR A 65 16.36 10.20 -21.37
C THR A 65 16.77 9.45 -22.63
N THR A 66 17.87 8.69 -22.57
CA THR A 66 18.35 7.87 -23.70
C THR A 66 17.38 6.74 -24.03
N ILE A 67 16.87 6.02 -23.03
CA ILE A 67 15.91 4.93 -23.24
C ILE A 67 14.64 5.47 -23.90
N HIS A 68 14.03 6.52 -23.36
CA HIS A 68 12.83 7.14 -23.95
C HIS A 68 13.06 7.64 -25.38
N SER A 69 14.25 8.18 -25.68
CA SER A 69 14.61 8.60 -27.03
C SER A 69 14.71 7.43 -28.01
N GLU A 70 15.27 6.30 -27.56
CA GLU A 70 15.44 5.09 -28.39
C GLU A 70 14.15 4.28 -28.53
N SER A 71 13.28 4.26 -27.52
CA SER A 71 12.06 3.45 -27.46
C SER A 71 10.91 4.05 -28.28
N HIS A 72 10.48 5.25 -27.93
CA HIS A 72 9.29 5.89 -28.51
C HIS A 72 9.49 7.38 -28.84
N GLY A 73 10.64 7.96 -28.51
CA GLY A 73 11.01 9.33 -28.87
C GLY A 73 10.39 10.43 -28.00
N GLN A 74 9.58 10.10 -27.00
CA GLN A 74 8.98 11.07 -26.08
C GLN A 74 9.92 11.33 -24.90
N ILE A 75 10.80 12.31 -25.05
CA ILE A 75 11.78 12.68 -24.01
C ILE A 75 11.06 13.31 -22.80
N PRO A 76 11.41 12.91 -21.55
CA PRO A 76 10.81 13.51 -20.37
C PRO A 76 11.12 15.02 -20.26
N ASN A 77 10.15 15.77 -19.77
CA ASN A 77 10.31 17.21 -19.50
C ASN A 77 11.18 17.46 -18.25
N GLU A 78 11.18 16.51 -17.34
CA GLU A 78 11.93 16.60 -16.09
C GLU A 78 12.26 15.19 -15.60
N VAL A 79 13.46 15.00 -15.05
CA VAL A 79 13.90 13.77 -14.37
C VAL A 79 14.48 14.17 -13.03
N MET A 80 13.91 13.65 -11.94
CA MET A 80 14.29 13.95 -10.55
C MET A 80 14.75 12.68 -9.85
N GLU A 81 15.88 12.74 -9.14
CA GLU A 81 16.23 11.69 -8.20
C GLU A 81 15.31 11.77 -6.98
N VAL A 82 14.78 10.63 -6.54
CA VAL A 82 13.79 10.54 -5.47
C VAL A 82 14.14 9.45 -4.47
N ASP A 83 13.68 9.61 -3.23
CA ASP A 83 13.76 8.56 -2.21
C ASP A 83 12.55 7.62 -2.30
N GLN A 84 12.79 6.33 -2.15
CA GLN A 84 11.72 5.31 -2.23
C GLN A 84 10.61 5.56 -1.22
N THR A 85 10.94 6.02 -0.01
CA THR A 85 9.97 6.28 1.05
C THR A 85 9.09 7.48 0.69
N GLU A 86 9.68 8.51 0.06
CA GLU A 86 8.96 9.69 -0.41
C GLU A 86 7.98 9.33 -1.53
N VAL A 87 8.43 8.52 -2.50
CA VAL A 87 7.56 8.04 -3.59
C VAL A 87 6.39 7.22 -3.05
N LEU A 88 6.66 6.25 -2.18
CA LEU A 88 5.58 5.44 -1.56
C LEU A 88 4.59 6.31 -0.79
N SER A 89 5.08 7.31 -0.06
CA SER A 89 4.24 8.21 0.74
C SER A 89 3.36 9.12 -0.11
N PHE A 90 3.83 9.51 -1.29
CA PHE A 90 3.16 10.48 -2.15
C PHE A 90 2.36 9.83 -3.29
N MET A 91 2.91 8.79 -3.93
CA MET A 91 2.35 8.15 -5.12
C MET A 91 1.63 6.83 -4.82
N GLY A 92 1.82 6.27 -3.63
CA GLY A 92 1.11 5.09 -3.13
C GLY A 92 1.62 3.74 -3.65
N ARG A 93 2.51 3.71 -4.65
CA ARG A 93 3.08 2.46 -5.19
C ARG A 93 4.46 2.68 -5.80
N ILE A 94 5.21 1.59 -5.96
CA ILE A 94 6.53 1.55 -6.62
C ILE A 94 6.64 0.41 -7.65
N ALA A 95 5.55 -0.21 -8.03
CA ALA A 95 5.53 -1.28 -9.03
C ALA A 95 4.28 -1.17 -9.89
N ASP A 96 4.36 -1.68 -11.12
CA ASP A 96 3.23 -1.72 -12.04
C ASP A 96 2.05 -2.50 -11.47
N ILE A 97 0.85 -2.06 -11.85
CA ILE A 97 -0.36 -2.84 -11.67
C ILE A 97 -0.28 -4.01 -12.66
N PRO A 98 -0.44 -5.28 -12.21
CA PRO A 98 -0.41 -6.42 -13.10
C PRO A 98 -1.42 -6.25 -14.23
N SER A 99 -0.96 -6.26 -15.49
CA SER A 99 -1.86 -6.17 -16.64
C SER A 99 -2.65 -7.47 -16.82
N LYS A 100 -3.88 -7.36 -17.33
CA LYS A 100 -4.78 -8.51 -17.57
C LYS A 100 -4.25 -9.50 -18.63
N ASP A 101 -3.24 -9.14 -19.41
CA ASP A 101 -2.72 -9.92 -20.53
C ASP A 101 -1.44 -10.71 -20.26
N THR A 102 -0.78 -10.51 -19.13
CA THR A 102 0.34 -11.37 -18.73
C THR A 102 -0.20 -12.64 -18.05
N ALA A 103 -0.58 -13.61 -18.88
CA ALA A 103 -0.99 -14.96 -18.49
C ALA A 103 0.17 -15.79 -17.90
N ARG A 104 0.84 -15.25 -16.89
CA ARG A 104 1.76 -15.97 -16.00
C ARG A 104 1.60 -15.43 -14.59
N ILE A 105 0.62 -16.02 -13.86
CA ILE A 105 0.47 -15.91 -12.42
C ILE A 105 0.41 -14.45 -11.93
N ALA A 106 -0.44 -13.62 -12.57
CA ALA A 106 -1.03 -12.50 -11.87
C ALA A 106 -2.05 -13.10 -10.89
N PRO A 107 -2.06 -12.71 -9.59
CA PRO A 107 -3.23 -13.00 -8.79
C PRO A 107 -4.43 -12.45 -9.57
N VAL A 108 -5.41 -13.30 -9.81
CA VAL A 108 -6.68 -12.92 -10.41
C VAL A 108 -7.13 -11.67 -9.65
N ASP A 109 -7.40 -10.57 -10.36
CA ASP A 109 -8.04 -9.39 -9.78
C ASP A 109 -9.41 -9.87 -9.31
N ARG A 110 -9.45 -10.39 -8.08
CA ARG A 110 -10.68 -10.82 -7.45
C ARG A 110 -11.41 -9.56 -7.07
N ALA A 111 -12.62 -9.39 -7.60
CA ALA A 111 -13.55 -8.37 -7.10
C ALA A 111 -13.68 -8.46 -5.56
N MET A 112 -13.57 -9.69 -5.03
CA MET A 112 -13.51 -10.01 -3.62
C MET A 112 -12.16 -9.61 -3.01
N LYS A 113 -12.17 -8.69 -2.06
CA LYS A 113 -10.99 -8.26 -1.27
C LYS A 113 -11.27 -8.46 0.21
N THR A 114 -10.22 -8.69 0.98
CA THR A 114 -10.31 -8.56 2.44
C THR A 114 -9.79 -7.19 2.84
N ILE A 115 -10.65 -6.42 3.49
CA ILE A 115 -10.37 -5.07 3.97
C ILE A 115 -9.97 -5.13 5.43
N MET A 116 -8.88 -4.47 5.77
CA MET A 116 -8.37 -4.33 7.13
C MET A 116 -8.33 -2.85 7.52
N PHE A 117 -8.87 -2.53 8.69
CA PHE A 117 -8.63 -1.27 9.38
C PHE A 117 -7.84 -1.52 10.65
N THR A 118 -6.91 -0.63 10.92
CA THR A 118 -6.17 -0.59 12.18
C THR A 118 -6.35 0.78 12.83
N ASP A 119 -6.27 0.85 14.16
CA ASP A 119 -6.38 2.09 14.90
C ASP A 119 -5.60 2.00 16.21
N LEU A 120 -4.83 3.05 16.56
CA LEU A 120 -4.07 3.11 17.81
C LEU A 120 -4.96 3.48 18.99
N VAL A 121 -4.96 2.67 20.00
CA VAL A 121 -5.77 2.90 21.21
C VAL A 121 -5.25 4.12 21.97
N GLY A 122 -6.12 5.12 22.13
CA GLY A 122 -5.83 6.29 22.96
C GLY A 122 -4.83 7.29 22.37
N TYR A 123 -4.54 7.24 21.07
CA TYR A 123 -3.55 8.10 20.41
C TYR A 123 -3.81 9.60 20.63
N THR A 124 -5.06 10.06 20.51
CA THR A 124 -5.42 11.48 20.71
C THR A 124 -5.08 11.97 22.14
N SER A 125 -5.35 11.15 23.17
CA SER A 125 -5.01 11.49 24.55
C SER A 125 -3.50 11.43 24.78
N MET A 126 -2.82 10.50 24.12
CA MET A 126 -1.37 10.36 24.12
C MET A 126 -0.68 11.59 23.49
N MET A 127 -1.16 12.10 22.35
CA MET A 127 -0.68 13.35 21.74
C MET A 127 -0.74 14.52 22.73
N SER A 128 -1.88 14.67 23.40
CA SER A 128 -2.08 15.76 24.39
C SER A 128 -1.13 15.66 25.58
N ARG A 129 -0.71 14.46 25.96
CA ARG A 129 0.18 14.19 27.10
C ARG A 129 1.66 14.28 26.76
N LEU A 130 2.06 13.73 25.61
CA LEU A 130 3.48 13.57 25.23
C LEU A 130 4.00 14.72 24.37
N GLY A 131 3.11 15.52 23.78
CA GLY A 131 3.42 16.53 22.77
C GLY A 131 3.64 15.94 21.38
N ASP A 132 3.59 16.83 20.39
CA ASP A 132 3.52 16.45 18.96
C ASP A 132 4.74 15.66 18.49
N ASP A 133 5.95 16.07 18.88
CA ASP A 133 7.19 15.43 18.42
C ASP A 133 7.29 13.96 18.84
N ARG A 134 6.94 13.66 20.11
CA ARG A 134 6.99 12.30 20.64
C ARG A 134 5.87 11.45 20.04
N ALA A 135 4.65 11.99 19.97
CA ALA A 135 3.52 11.29 19.38
C ALA A 135 3.76 10.98 17.90
N PHE A 136 4.34 11.91 17.15
CA PHE A 136 4.71 11.70 15.74
C PHE A 136 5.77 10.59 15.59
N LYS A 137 6.77 10.55 16.47
CA LYS A 137 7.76 9.45 16.47
C LYS A 137 7.10 8.09 16.68
N LEU A 138 6.18 7.98 17.65
CA LEU A 138 5.42 6.75 17.90
C LEU A 138 4.57 6.33 16.70
N LEU A 139 3.93 7.29 16.03
CA LEU A 139 3.16 7.03 14.81
C LEU A 139 4.06 6.48 13.68
N ARG A 140 5.27 7.01 13.54
CA ARG A 140 6.23 6.48 12.55
C ARG A 140 6.66 5.06 12.86
N GLU A 141 6.94 4.75 14.12
CA GLU A 141 7.28 3.39 14.56
C GLU A 141 6.10 2.43 14.31
N HIS A 142 4.86 2.83 14.65
CA HIS A 142 3.64 2.11 14.31
C HIS A 142 3.54 1.85 12.80
N ASN A 143 3.68 2.89 11.97
CA ASN A 143 3.58 2.78 10.52
C ASN A 143 4.61 1.82 9.95
N THR A 144 5.82 1.77 10.51
CA THR A 144 6.86 0.80 10.11
C THR A 144 6.39 -0.63 10.39
N VAL A 145 5.88 -0.92 11.59
CA VAL A 145 5.38 -2.27 11.93
C VAL A 145 4.23 -2.69 11.01
N VAL A 146 3.30 -1.77 10.71
CA VAL A 146 2.17 -2.06 9.81
C VAL A 146 2.68 -2.35 8.40
N ARG A 147 3.52 -1.49 7.82
CA ARG A 147 4.03 -1.65 6.46
C ARG A 147 4.88 -2.90 6.28
N ASP A 148 5.69 -3.25 7.27
CA ASP A 148 6.47 -4.49 7.25
C ASP A 148 5.55 -5.72 7.17
N ALA A 149 4.45 -5.71 7.93
CA ALA A 149 3.46 -6.78 7.87
C ALA A 149 2.71 -6.80 6.52
N LEU A 150 2.28 -5.63 6.00
CA LEU A 150 1.65 -5.54 4.69
C LEU A 150 2.57 -6.08 3.59
N THR A 151 3.82 -5.64 3.55
CA THR A 151 4.82 -6.10 2.57
C THR A 151 5.01 -7.61 2.64
N ARG A 152 5.13 -8.16 3.86
CA ARG A 152 5.36 -9.59 4.07
C ARG A 152 4.19 -10.46 3.62
N PHE A 153 2.96 -9.99 3.78
CA PHE A 153 1.75 -10.75 3.51
C PHE A 153 0.98 -10.27 2.26
N GLY A 154 1.62 -9.47 1.40
CA GLY A 154 1.04 -9.06 0.13
C GLY A 154 -0.17 -8.13 0.29
N GLY A 155 -0.22 -7.35 1.36
CA GLY A 155 -1.25 -6.34 1.59
C GLY A 155 -0.91 -5.02 0.89
N ARG A 156 -1.94 -4.36 0.36
CA ARG A 156 -1.85 -3.01 -0.20
C ARG A 156 -2.33 -2.00 0.84
N GLU A 157 -1.48 -1.04 1.22
CA GLU A 157 -1.91 0.15 1.95
C GLU A 157 -2.80 0.99 1.04
N VAL A 158 -4.05 1.22 1.44
CA VAL A 158 -5.01 2.02 0.67
C VAL A 158 -4.91 3.47 1.07
N LYS A 159 -5.00 3.75 2.38
CA LYS A 159 -4.85 5.11 2.92
C LYS A 159 -4.61 5.09 4.43
N HIS A 160 -4.07 6.22 4.92
CA HIS A 160 -4.05 6.54 6.35
C HIS A 160 -5.38 7.11 6.82
N THR A 161 -5.79 6.75 8.03
CA THR A 161 -7.00 7.26 8.71
C THR A 161 -6.63 8.11 9.95
N GLY A 162 -5.50 8.80 9.89
CA GLY A 162 -4.94 9.54 11.02
C GLY A 162 -3.90 8.70 11.76
N ASP A 163 -4.29 8.06 12.83
CA ASP A 163 -3.48 7.13 13.64
C ASP A 163 -3.69 5.64 13.28
N GLY A 164 -4.48 5.37 12.26
CA GLY A 164 -4.71 4.05 11.71
C GLY A 164 -4.37 3.93 10.24
N VAL A 165 -4.53 2.72 9.71
CA VAL A 165 -4.28 2.37 8.31
C VAL A 165 -5.44 1.55 7.77
N MET A 166 -5.93 1.90 6.58
CA MET A 166 -6.78 1.05 5.77
C MET A 166 -5.90 0.28 4.77
N ALA A 167 -6.03 -1.03 4.75
CA ALA A 167 -5.33 -1.90 3.82
C ALA A 167 -6.27 -2.92 3.16
N SER A 168 -5.88 -3.44 2.00
CA SER A 168 -6.60 -4.48 1.28
C SER A 168 -5.71 -5.66 0.94
N PHE A 169 -6.30 -6.85 0.86
CA PHE A 169 -5.63 -8.10 0.53
C PHE A 169 -6.48 -8.91 -0.46
N ASP A 170 -5.82 -9.63 -1.35
CA ASP A 170 -6.48 -10.56 -2.27
C ASP A 170 -6.79 -11.93 -1.62
N VAL A 171 -6.20 -12.23 -0.46
CA VAL A 171 -6.32 -13.50 0.25
C VAL A 171 -6.59 -13.24 1.73
N ALA A 172 -7.72 -13.74 2.24
CA ALA A 172 -8.14 -13.56 3.62
C ALA A 172 -7.14 -14.11 4.65
N ASP A 173 -6.54 -15.28 4.39
CA ASP A 173 -5.51 -15.85 5.26
C ASP A 173 -4.31 -14.90 5.46
N GLN A 174 -3.90 -14.22 4.40
CA GLN A 174 -2.79 -13.28 4.47
C GLN A 174 -3.16 -12.03 5.27
N ALA A 175 -4.38 -11.54 5.11
CA ALA A 175 -4.90 -10.42 5.90
C ALA A 175 -4.90 -10.72 7.41
N VAL A 176 -5.40 -11.90 7.79
CA VAL A 176 -5.42 -12.33 9.20
C VAL A 176 -4.00 -12.52 9.75
N LYS A 177 -3.08 -13.12 8.95
CA LYS A 177 -1.66 -13.26 9.34
C LYS A 177 -0.97 -11.90 9.52
N ALA A 178 -1.24 -10.95 8.63
CA ALA A 178 -0.76 -9.57 8.77
C ALA A 178 -1.28 -8.92 10.06
N ALA A 179 -2.58 -9.03 10.33
CA ALA A 179 -3.20 -8.51 11.55
C ALA A 179 -2.56 -9.10 12.82
N ILE A 180 -2.32 -10.41 12.85
CA ILE A 180 -1.65 -11.10 13.98
C ILE A 180 -0.21 -10.57 14.15
N GLN A 181 0.54 -10.40 13.06
CA GLN A 181 1.90 -9.86 13.13
C GLN A 181 1.90 -8.41 13.63
N ILE A 182 1.01 -7.55 13.13
CA ILE A 182 0.84 -6.16 13.57
C ILE A 182 0.52 -6.12 15.06
N ARG A 183 -0.52 -6.84 15.51
CA ARG A 183 -0.91 -6.93 16.92
C ARG A 183 0.25 -7.36 17.83
N SER A 184 1.09 -8.27 17.36
CA SER A 184 2.21 -8.79 18.14
C SER A 184 3.41 -7.82 18.16
N GLY A 185 3.60 -7.02 17.11
CA GLY A 185 4.72 -6.08 16.98
C GLY A 185 4.49 -4.75 17.69
N ILE A 186 3.27 -4.24 17.73
CA ILE A 186 2.95 -2.94 18.31
C ILE A 186 3.32 -2.81 19.81
N PRO A 187 3.06 -3.80 20.70
CA PRO A 187 3.44 -3.69 22.10
C PRO A 187 4.96 -3.66 22.34
N ALA A 188 5.79 -3.92 21.34
CA ALA A 188 7.23 -3.73 21.46
C ALA A 188 7.63 -2.24 21.50
N ILE A 189 6.75 -1.34 21.05
CA ILE A 189 6.95 0.11 21.02
C ILE A 189 6.65 0.69 22.40
N ALA A 190 7.68 1.21 23.07
CA ALA A 190 7.53 1.87 24.36
C ALA A 190 7.02 3.30 24.17
N VAL A 191 5.96 3.67 24.86
CA VAL A 191 5.37 5.00 24.78
C VAL A 191 6.26 6.03 25.48
N ASP A 192 6.71 5.72 26.68
CA ASP A 192 7.58 6.55 27.50
C ASP A 192 8.45 5.68 28.45
N GLU A 193 9.05 6.32 29.47
CA GLU A 193 9.88 5.65 30.48
C GLU A 193 9.05 4.87 31.53
N THR A 194 7.72 4.98 31.50
CA THR A 194 6.81 4.36 32.49
C THR A 194 6.40 2.93 32.18
N ASP A 195 7.02 2.31 31.18
CA ASP A 195 6.68 0.96 30.68
C ASP A 195 5.31 0.86 29.98
N GLU A 196 4.64 1.99 29.71
CA GLU A 196 3.45 2.05 28.87
C GLU A 196 3.78 1.60 27.45
N ARG A 197 2.93 0.76 26.87
CA ARG A 197 3.11 0.20 25.51
C ARG A 197 2.01 0.67 24.59
N LEU A 198 2.35 0.84 23.31
CA LEU A 198 1.33 1.07 22.31
C LEU A 198 0.41 -0.14 22.21
N SER A 199 -0.85 0.13 21.97
CA SER A 199 -1.85 -0.89 21.70
C SER A 199 -2.65 -0.53 20.45
N ILE A 200 -3.14 -1.53 19.75
CA ILE A 200 -3.85 -1.39 18.48
C ILE A 200 -5.12 -2.23 18.50
N ARG A 201 -6.13 -1.80 17.81
CA ARG A 201 -7.34 -2.56 17.48
C ARG A 201 -7.44 -2.74 15.98
N ILE A 202 -7.96 -3.87 15.54
CA ILE A 202 -7.97 -4.26 14.13
C ILE A 202 -9.32 -4.86 13.77
N GLY A 203 -9.90 -4.41 12.64
CA GLY A 203 -11.13 -4.97 12.07
C GLY A 203 -10.89 -5.50 10.67
N LEU A 204 -11.40 -6.70 10.36
CA LEU A 204 -11.30 -7.32 9.05
C LEU A 204 -12.66 -7.81 8.54
N THR A 205 -12.90 -7.60 7.25
CA THR A 205 -14.04 -8.20 6.55
C THR A 205 -13.69 -8.47 5.09
N SER A 206 -14.38 -9.44 4.47
CA SER A 206 -14.22 -9.75 3.04
C SER A 206 -15.50 -9.38 2.28
N GLY A 207 -15.33 -8.90 1.04
CA GLY A 207 -16.43 -8.54 0.17
C GLY A 207 -15.92 -7.84 -1.09
N GLU A 208 -16.84 -7.35 -1.92
CA GLU A 208 -16.53 -6.65 -3.16
C GLU A 208 -16.62 -5.13 -2.94
N PRO A 209 -15.47 -4.42 -2.72
CA PRO A 209 -15.46 -2.98 -2.64
C PRO A 209 -15.64 -2.35 -4.04
N LEU A 210 -16.10 -1.10 -4.05
CA LEU A 210 -15.98 -0.24 -5.24
C LEU A 210 -14.61 0.42 -5.19
N GLU A 211 -13.84 0.32 -6.28
CA GLU A 211 -12.54 0.97 -6.41
C GLU A 211 -12.66 2.21 -7.31
N GLU A 212 -12.19 3.35 -6.81
CA GLU A 212 -12.13 4.60 -7.56
C GLU A 212 -10.84 5.36 -7.19
N HIS A 213 -10.02 5.65 -8.21
CA HIS A 213 -8.75 6.38 -8.04
C HIS A 213 -7.80 5.76 -6.98
N GLY A 214 -7.77 4.42 -6.90
CA GLY A 214 -6.94 3.69 -5.94
C GLY A 214 -7.47 3.66 -4.50
N ASP A 215 -8.59 4.33 -4.22
CA ASP A 215 -9.32 4.22 -2.94
C ASP A 215 -10.45 3.18 -3.05
N LEU A 216 -10.89 2.66 -1.92
CA LEU A 216 -11.93 1.64 -1.82
C LEU A 216 -13.12 2.17 -1.04
N PHE A 217 -14.34 1.83 -1.52
CA PHE A 217 -15.61 2.30 -0.99
C PHE A 217 -16.62 1.16 -0.86
N GLY A 218 -17.71 1.42 -0.16
CA GLY A 218 -18.85 0.51 -0.07
C GLY A 218 -19.09 -0.06 1.32
N SER A 219 -20.09 -0.94 1.41
CA SER A 219 -20.53 -1.53 2.69
C SER A 219 -19.44 -2.35 3.36
N VAL A 220 -18.62 -3.06 2.58
CA VAL A 220 -17.49 -3.85 3.08
C VAL A 220 -16.45 -2.97 3.77
N VAL A 221 -16.13 -1.79 3.21
CA VAL A 221 -15.19 -0.84 3.81
C VAL A 221 -15.74 -0.29 5.12
N ASN A 222 -17.02 0.09 5.12
CA ASN A 222 -17.69 0.59 6.33
C ASN A 222 -17.76 -0.49 7.43
N LEU A 223 -17.99 -1.74 7.06
CA LEU A 223 -18.04 -2.85 8.01
C LEU A 223 -16.67 -3.10 8.65
N ALA A 224 -15.58 -3.10 7.86
CA ALA A 224 -14.23 -3.24 8.38
C ALA A 224 -13.87 -2.12 9.38
N SER A 225 -14.21 -0.87 9.06
CA SER A 225 -14.01 0.27 9.95
C SER A 225 -14.79 0.10 11.26
N ARG A 226 -16.06 -0.28 11.19
CA ARG A 226 -16.90 -0.48 12.39
C ARG A 226 -16.43 -1.66 13.26
N LEU A 227 -15.94 -2.74 12.64
CA LEU A 227 -15.32 -3.83 13.38
C LEU A 227 -14.06 -3.35 14.13
N CYS A 228 -13.25 -2.50 13.48
CA CYS A 228 -12.10 -1.89 14.13
C CYS A 228 -12.52 -1.01 15.33
N ASP A 229 -13.59 -0.23 15.18
CA ASP A 229 -14.12 0.61 16.26
C ASP A 229 -14.67 -0.19 17.43
N LEU A 230 -15.23 -1.37 17.18
CA LEU A 230 -15.77 -2.27 18.19
C LEU A 230 -14.70 -3.09 18.91
N ALA A 231 -13.57 -3.32 18.26
CA ALA A 231 -12.49 -4.11 18.82
C ALA A 231 -11.91 -3.45 20.10
N GLU A 232 -11.65 -4.26 21.09
CA GLU A 232 -10.97 -3.84 22.30
C GLU A 232 -9.45 -3.67 22.06
N SER A 233 -8.77 -3.12 23.04
CA SER A 233 -7.30 -2.94 23.02
C SER A 233 -6.59 -4.29 22.82
N GLY A 234 -5.81 -4.42 21.77
CA GLY A 234 -5.11 -5.66 21.40
C GLY A 234 -5.99 -6.71 20.73
N GLU A 235 -7.22 -6.38 20.37
CA GLU A 235 -8.15 -7.31 19.73
C GLU A 235 -8.13 -7.21 18.19
N ILE A 236 -8.42 -8.34 17.56
CA ILE A 236 -8.65 -8.45 16.11
C ILE A 236 -10.04 -9.01 15.91
N LEU A 237 -10.95 -8.22 15.36
CA LEU A 237 -12.29 -8.67 14.97
C LEU A 237 -12.36 -9.02 13.49
N VAL A 238 -13.00 -10.16 13.22
CA VAL A 238 -13.14 -10.70 11.87
C VAL A 238 -14.62 -10.95 11.59
N SER A 239 -15.14 -10.49 10.45
CA SER A 239 -16.52 -10.79 10.06
C SER A 239 -16.70 -12.26 9.67
N GLU A 240 -17.96 -12.73 9.67
CA GLU A 240 -18.31 -14.05 9.17
C GLU A 240 -17.93 -14.22 7.68
N ASP A 241 -18.11 -13.18 6.86
CA ASP A 241 -17.71 -13.22 5.44
C ASP A 241 -16.20 -13.45 5.29
N CYS A 242 -15.37 -12.77 6.11
CA CYS A 242 -13.93 -13.00 6.09
C CYS A 242 -13.57 -14.39 6.64
N GLN A 243 -14.26 -14.87 7.67
CA GLN A 243 -14.06 -16.23 8.18
C GLN A 243 -14.37 -17.30 7.13
N ASN A 244 -15.40 -17.10 6.32
CA ASN A 244 -15.80 -18.04 5.25
C ASN A 244 -14.76 -18.12 4.11
N GLU A 245 -13.96 -17.07 3.90
CA GLU A 245 -12.88 -17.03 2.91
C GLU A 245 -11.57 -17.66 3.41
N LEU A 246 -11.45 -18.00 4.72
CA LEU A 246 -10.23 -18.59 5.27
C LEU A 246 -10.06 -20.04 4.82
N GLN A 247 -8.88 -20.35 4.33
CA GLN A 247 -8.47 -21.69 3.92
C GLN A 247 -7.48 -22.34 4.92
N ASP A 248 -6.71 -21.53 5.63
CA ASP A 248 -5.72 -21.98 6.61
C ASP A 248 -6.39 -22.35 7.93
N LYS A 249 -6.61 -23.66 8.11
CA LYS A 249 -7.24 -24.23 9.33
C LYS A 249 -6.43 -24.06 10.61
N SER A 250 -5.19 -23.59 10.53
CA SER A 250 -4.38 -23.25 11.70
C SER A 250 -4.79 -21.93 12.35
N LEU A 251 -5.49 -21.06 11.61
CA LEU A 251 -6.07 -19.82 12.12
C LEU A 251 -7.31 -20.15 12.95
N GLN A 252 -7.17 -20.03 14.28
CA GLN A 252 -8.27 -20.27 15.21
C GLN A 252 -8.99 -18.96 15.52
N LEU A 253 -10.28 -18.92 15.24
CA LEU A 253 -11.17 -17.81 15.57
C LEU A 253 -12.13 -18.24 16.68
N GLU A 254 -12.38 -17.33 17.61
CA GLU A 254 -13.39 -17.49 18.65
C GLU A 254 -14.62 -16.65 18.28
N SER A 255 -15.80 -17.25 18.32
CA SER A 255 -17.04 -16.52 18.04
C SER A 255 -17.46 -15.69 19.23
N ILE A 256 -17.62 -14.39 19.02
CA ILE A 256 -18.16 -13.46 20.03
C ILE A 256 -19.68 -13.26 19.91
N GLY A 257 -20.33 -14.00 18.99
CA GLY A 257 -21.76 -13.92 18.72
C GLY A 257 -22.12 -12.82 17.71
N SER A 258 -23.43 -12.49 17.62
CA SER A 258 -23.93 -11.46 16.69
C SER A 258 -23.85 -10.09 17.35
N VAL A 259 -23.23 -9.16 16.65
CA VAL A 259 -23.13 -7.75 17.05
C VAL A 259 -23.90 -6.90 16.05
N THR A 260 -24.71 -5.97 16.53
CA THR A 260 -25.39 -4.98 15.68
C THR A 260 -24.43 -3.84 15.40
N ILE A 261 -24.14 -3.60 14.12
CA ILE A 261 -23.17 -2.60 13.66
C ILE A 261 -23.88 -1.48 12.89
#